data_408039e008acf3e147b8a5bac46aeaf1
#
_entry.id   408039e008acf3e147b8a5bac46aeaf1
#
_cell.length_a   1.000
_cell.length_b   1.000
_cell.length_c   1.000
_cell.angle_alpha   90.00
_cell.angle_beta   90.00
_cell.angle_gamma   90.00
#
_symmetry.space_group_name_H-M   'P 1'
#
loop_
_entity.id
_entity.type
_entity.pdbx_description
1 polymer ?
#
loop_
_entity_poly.entity_id
_entity_poly.type
_entity_poly.pdbx_seq_one_letter_code
_entity_poly.pdbx_strand_id
1 'polypeptide(L)'
;MTRALVTAVLLLLMGTPALAQVHPLVIAHRGASGERPEHTRAAYELAIDQGADFIEPDLVMSKDGVLIVRHENEIGGTTDVASRPEFAGRRRTRLVDSQSVTGWFTEDFTLAELKTLRARERLPELRPGNATFDGQEPILTFQEVIDIARSGSIRTGRTIGVAPELKHPSHFRDLGLDMVAPFVAVLQDNELTGKDAPILIQCFEVGALKDLRRAGVAAPLLQLIAAGQSPADVLTLLQTVM
;
A
#
# COMPACT_ATOMS: atom_id res chain seq x y z
N MET A 1 -58.30 -45.12 -37.65
CA MET A 1 -56.87 -44.77 -37.73
C MET A 1 -56.73 -43.32 -37.39
N THR A 2 -56.48 -43.02 -36.14
CA THR A 2 -56.33 -41.65 -35.56
C THR A 2 -54.89 -41.35 -35.32
N ARG A 3 -54.30 -40.35 -36.00
CA ARG A 3 -52.94 -39.84 -35.81
C ARG A 3 -52.98 -38.84 -34.67
N ALA A 4 -52.31 -39.18 -33.57
CA ALA A 4 -52.03 -38.23 -32.47
C ALA A 4 -50.89 -37.32 -32.89
N LEU A 5 -51.17 -36.01 -32.92
CA LEU A 5 -50.13 -34.95 -33.01
C LEU A 5 -49.50 -34.71 -31.64
N VAL A 6 -48.25 -35.03 -31.49
CA VAL A 6 -47.46 -34.64 -30.29
C VAL A 6 -46.83 -33.28 -30.55
N THR A 7 -47.36 -32.24 -29.91
CA THR A 7 -46.80 -30.89 -29.97
C THR A 7 -45.76 -30.78 -28.86
N ALA A 8 -44.50 -30.77 -29.24
CA ALA A 8 -43.41 -30.52 -28.32
C ALA A 8 -43.31 -29.00 -28.04
N VAL A 9 -43.64 -28.57 -26.84
CA VAL A 9 -43.44 -27.20 -26.37
C VAL A 9 -41.97 -27.08 -25.89
N LEU A 10 -41.14 -26.44 -26.71
CA LEU A 10 -39.79 -26.09 -26.35
C LEU A 10 -39.85 -24.83 -25.47
N LEU A 11 -39.76 -24.98 -24.14
CA LEU A 11 -39.57 -23.84 -23.23
C LEU A 11 -38.13 -23.30 -23.42
N LEU A 12 -38.00 -22.20 -24.17
CA LEU A 12 -36.79 -21.40 -24.15
C LEU A 12 -36.70 -20.73 -22.75
N LEU A 13 -35.87 -21.28 -21.89
CA LEU A 13 -35.38 -20.58 -20.71
C LEU A 13 -34.47 -19.42 -21.18
N MET A 14 -35.08 -18.28 -21.44
CA MET A 14 -34.35 -17.01 -21.56
C MET A 14 -33.75 -16.72 -20.17
N GLY A 15 -32.54 -17.20 -19.93
CA GLY A 15 -31.75 -16.75 -18.80
C GLY A 15 -31.59 -15.25 -18.93
N THR A 16 -32.21 -14.47 -18.04
CA THR A 16 -31.89 -13.04 -17.90
C THR A 16 -30.40 -12.93 -17.68
N PRO A 17 -29.66 -12.11 -18.46
CA PRO A 17 -28.29 -11.88 -18.15
C PRO A 17 -28.25 -11.35 -16.70
N ALA A 18 -27.63 -12.09 -15.80
CA ALA A 18 -27.33 -11.59 -14.47
C ALA A 18 -26.48 -10.35 -14.70
N LEU A 19 -27.05 -9.17 -14.46
CA LEU A 19 -26.27 -7.94 -14.41
C LEU A 19 -25.20 -8.21 -13.37
N ALA A 20 -23.95 -8.32 -13.80
CA ALA A 20 -22.84 -8.47 -12.90
C ALA A 20 -22.90 -7.27 -11.95
N GLN A 21 -23.25 -7.54 -10.69
CA GLN A 21 -23.33 -6.50 -9.69
C GLN A 21 -21.89 -6.02 -9.49
N VAL A 22 -21.57 -4.82 -9.94
CA VAL A 22 -20.26 -4.21 -9.74
C VAL A 22 -20.17 -3.90 -8.26
N HIS A 23 -19.47 -4.75 -7.52
CA HIS A 23 -19.16 -4.48 -6.14
C HIS A 23 -18.01 -3.46 -6.08
N PRO A 24 -18.11 -2.42 -5.23
CA PRO A 24 -16.98 -1.52 -4.99
C PRO A 24 -15.77 -2.32 -4.49
N LEU A 25 -14.58 -1.96 -4.97
CA LEU A 25 -13.34 -2.52 -4.46
C LEU A 25 -13.08 -1.98 -3.04
N VAL A 26 -12.72 -2.86 -2.13
CA VAL A 26 -12.34 -2.51 -0.76
C VAL A 26 -10.81 -2.47 -0.67
N ILE A 27 -10.26 -1.27 -0.49
CA ILE A 27 -8.82 -1.04 -0.28
C ILE A 27 -8.60 -0.77 1.20
N ALA A 28 -7.89 -1.67 1.89
CA ALA A 28 -7.64 -1.57 3.32
C ALA A 28 -6.45 -0.64 3.59
N HIS A 29 -6.74 0.65 3.83
CA HIS A 29 -5.77 1.70 4.09
C HIS A 29 -4.90 1.38 5.32
N ARG A 30 -3.63 1.03 5.07
CA ARG A 30 -2.64 0.57 6.07
C ARG A 30 -3.04 -0.74 6.78
N GLY A 31 -3.85 -1.57 6.12
CA GLY A 31 -4.50 -2.74 6.70
C GLY A 31 -5.75 -2.40 7.51
N ALA A 32 -6.20 -3.27 8.42
CA ALA A 32 -7.28 -3.01 9.36
C ALA A 32 -6.81 -2.08 10.49
N SER A 33 -6.32 -0.88 10.11
CA SER A 33 -5.67 0.07 11.01
C SER A 33 -6.58 0.68 12.08
N GLY A 34 -7.89 0.45 11.99
CA GLY A 34 -8.84 0.75 13.06
C GLY A 34 -8.81 -0.24 14.23
N GLU A 35 -8.22 -1.44 14.04
CA GLU A 35 -8.26 -2.56 14.98
C GLU A 35 -6.87 -3.13 15.32
N ARG A 36 -5.84 -2.77 14.55
CA ARG A 36 -4.43 -3.18 14.73
C ARG A 36 -3.50 -2.00 14.42
N PRO A 37 -2.31 -1.92 14.99
CA PRO A 37 -1.32 -0.92 14.59
C PRO A 37 -1.09 -0.98 13.08
N GLU A 38 -1.11 0.20 12.44
CA GLU A 38 -0.98 0.33 10.99
C GLU A 38 0.28 -0.35 10.44
N HIS A 39 0.21 -0.84 9.19
CA HIS A 39 1.36 -1.41 8.50
C HIS A 39 2.00 -2.62 9.19
N THR A 40 1.22 -3.37 9.95
CA THR A 40 1.65 -4.62 10.56
C THR A 40 1.08 -5.83 9.80
N ARG A 41 1.73 -6.99 9.94
CA ARG A 41 1.21 -8.25 9.39
C ARG A 41 -0.20 -8.52 9.91
N ALA A 42 -0.39 -8.38 11.22
CA ALA A 42 -1.70 -8.58 11.85
C ALA A 42 -2.78 -7.65 11.30
N ALA A 43 -2.44 -6.39 10.96
CA ALA A 43 -3.38 -5.45 10.33
C ALA A 43 -3.76 -5.89 8.91
N TYR A 44 -2.80 -6.34 8.11
CA TYR A 44 -3.06 -6.79 6.74
C TYR A 44 -3.83 -8.11 6.69
N GLU A 45 -3.44 -9.09 7.50
CA GLU A 45 -4.13 -10.38 7.56
C GLU A 45 -5.58 -10.20 8.03
N LEU A 46 -5.82 -9.36 9.05
CA LEU A 46 -7.18 -9.04 9.51
C LEU A 46 -8.01 -8.35 8.42
N ALA A 47 -7.43 -7.41 7.68
CA ALA A 47 -8.12 -6.75 6.56
C ALA A 47 -8.54 -7.75 5.47
N ILE A 48 -7.68 -8.71 5.12
CA ILE A 48 -7.98 -9.78 4.18
C ILE A 48 -9.13 -10.65 4.68
N ASP A 49 -9.12 -10.99 5.97
CA ASP A 49 -10.18 -11.80 6.62
C ASP A 49 -11.52 -11.06 6.68
N GLN A 50 -11.49 -9.73 6.81
CA GLN A 50 -12.67 -8.86 6.73
C GLN A 50 -13.18 -8.63 5.31
N GLY A 51 -12.49 -9.17 4.29
CA GLY A 51 -12.96 -9.14 2.91
C GLY A 51 -12.33 -8.05 2.03
N ALA A 52 -11.24 -7.43 2.44
CA ALA A 52 -10.51 -6.49 1.59
C ALA A 52 -10.07 -7.14 0.27
N ASP A 53 -10.17 -6.38 -0.84
CA ASP A 53 -9.69 -6.78 -2.16
C ASP A 53 -8.22 -6.38 -2.36
N PHE A 54 -7.83 -5.27 -1.75
CA PHE A 54 -6.46 -4.76 -1.76
C PHE A 54 -6.02 -4.42 -0.34
N ILE A 55 -4.77 -4.72 -0.01
CA ILE A 55 -4.08 -4.18 1.16
C ILE A 55 -3.17 -3.04 0.72
N GLU A 56 -3.19 -1.95 1.46
CA GLU A 56 -2.51 -0.72 1.08
C GLU A 56 -1.31 -0.46 2.00
N PRO A 57 -0.05 -0.53 1.48
CA PRO A 57 1.16 -0.11 2.17
C PRO A 57 1.65 1.24 1.69
N ASP A 58 2.03 2.12 2.62
CA ASP A 58 2.88 3.28 2.37
C ASP A 58 4.35 2.88 2.39
N LEU A 59 5.15 3.39 1.45
CA LEU A 59 6.55 3.01 1.26
C LEU A 59 7.50 4.19 1.44
N VAL A 60 8.51 3.99 2.26
CA VAL A 60 9.65 4.88 2.51
C VAL A 60 10.96 4.10 2.32
N MET A 61 12.12 4.76 2.37
CA MET A 61 13.42 4.10 2.16
C MET A 61 14.20 3.91 3.46
N SER A 62 14.88 2.78 3.58
CA SER A 62 15.96 2.60 4.53
C SER A 62 17.26 3.21 4.01
N LYS A 63 18.26 3.37 4.88
CA LYS A 63 19.62 3.84 4.54
C LYS A 63 20.32 3.01 3.47
N ASP A 64 20.06 1.73 3.45
CA ASP A 64 20.64 0.75 2.52
C ASP A 64 19.74 0.46 1.31
N GLY A 65 18.76 1.35 1.02
CA GLY A 65 18.00 1.37 -0.22
C GLY A 65 16.86 0.34 -0.28
N VAL A 66 16.36 -0.14 0.85
CA VAL A 66 15.24 -1.07 0.89
C VAL A 66 13.92 -0.32 1.13
N LEU A 67 12.86 -0.72 0.42
CA LEU A 67 11.50 -0.19 0.59
C LEU A 67 10.88 -0.72 1.88
N ILE A 68 10.66 0.18 2.82
CA ILE A 68 10.12 -0.05 4.16
C ILE A 68 8.68 0.42 4.22
N VAL A 69 7.85 -0.32 4.93
CA VAL A 69 6.41 -0.03 5.03
C VAL A 69 6.13 0.86 6.24
N ARG A 70 6.03 2.17 6.00
CA ARG A 70 5.64 3.22 6.97
C ARG A 70 5.04 4.41 6.24
N HIS A 71 4.08 5.09 6.87
CA HIS A 71 3.42 6.26 6.28
C HIS A 71 4.36 7.47 6.20
N GLU A 72 5.06 7.76 7.27
CA GLU A 72 6.13 8.76 7.30
C GLU A 72 7.50 8.09 7.36
N ASN A 73 8.50 8.80 6.87
CA ASN A 73 9.91 8.43 7.11
C ASN A 73 10.33 8.72 8.57
N GLU A 74 9.63 9.62 9.30
CA GLU A 74 9.80 9.80 10.75
C GLU A 74 9.03 8.70 11.50
N ILE A 75 9.75 7.88 12.30
CA ILE A 75 9.22 6.65 12.90
C ILE A 75 9.09 6.69 14.44
N GLY A 76 9.29 7.85 15.06
CA GLY A 76 9.23 7.99 16.52
C GLY A 76 7.84 7.74 17.11
N GLY A 77 6.80 8.17 16.37
CA GLY A 77 5.41 8.01 16.80
C GLY A 77 4.78 6.64 16.52
N THR A 78 5.35 5.87 15.58
CA THR A 78 4.76 4.60 15.12
C THR A 78 5.63 3.37 15.39
N THR A 79 6.76 3.55 16.09
CA THR A 79 7.67 2.48 16.52
C THR A 79 8.18 2.71 17.94
N ASP A 80 8.86 1.71 18.48
CA ASP A 80 9.52 1.78 19.79
C ASP A 80 10.91 2.44 19.75
N VAL A 81 11.33 3.08 18.64
CA VAL A 81 12.68 3.66 18.45
C VAL A 81 13.05 4.67 19.55
N ALA A 82 12.08 5.47 20.02
CA ALA A 82 12.32 6.46 21.06
C ALA A 82 12.71 5.84 22.43
N SER A 83 12.37 4.57 22.65
CA SER A 83 12.74 3.80 23.86
C SER A 83 14.01 2.98 23.69
N ARG A 84 14.70 3.08 22.54
CA ARG A 84 15.92 2.33 22.21
C ARG A 84 17.18 3.18 22.49
N PRO A 85 17.92 2.93 23.58
CA PRO A 85 19.10 3.72 23.94
C PRO A 85 20.16 3.75 22.85
N GLU A 86 20.35 2.64 22.12
CA GLU A 86 21.31 2.51 21.02
C GLU A 86 21.03 3.48 19.86
N PHE A 87 19.80 3.96 19.74
CA PHE A 87 19.37 4.88 18.67
C PHE A 87 19.15 6.33 19.16
N ALA A 88 19.33 6.60 20.45
CA ALA A 88 19.08 7.94 21.01
C ALA A 88 19.86 9.05 20.28
N GLY A 89 21.12 8.79 19.91
CA GLY A 89 21.99 9.74 19.21
C GLY A 89 21.61 10.01 17.73
N ARG A 90 20.64 9.28 17.17
CA ARG A 90 20.18 9.48 15.77
C ARG A 90 19.00 10.43 15.66
N ARG A 91 18.43 10.89 16.79
CA ARG A 91 17.35 11.87 16.78
C ARG A 91 17.86 13.19 16.22
N ARG A 92 17.17 13.71 15.18
CA ARG A 92 17.57 14.95 14.49
C ARG A 92 16.37 15.69 13.92
N THR A 93 16.60 16.90 13.44
CA THR A 93 15.60 17.69 12.69
C THR A 93 15.93 17.64 11.20
N ARG A 94 14.93 17.35 10.39
CA ARG A 94 14.98 17.37 8.93
C ARG A 94 13.85 18.22 8.35
N LEU A 95 14.07 18.73 7.14
CA LEU A 95 13.01 19.31 6.34
C LEU A 95 12.44 18.19 5.46
N VAL A 96 11.15 17.86 5.62
CA VAL A 96 10.41 16.89 4.81
C VAL A 96 9.20 17.63 4.25
N ASP A 97 9.02 17.66 2.94
CA ASP A 97 7.95 18.39 2.26
C ASP A 97 7.73 19.82 2.80
N SER A 98 8.83 20.55 2.96
CA SER A 98 8.86 21.92 3.51
C SER A 98 8.42 22.04 4.98
N GLN A 99 8.24 20.91 5.70
CA GLN A 99 7.93 20.89 7.12
C GLN A 99 9.18 20.52 7.93
N SER A 100 9.45 21.27 9.01
CA SER A 100 10.53 20.94 9.94
C SER A 100 10.07 19.85 10.91
N VAL A 101 10.60 18.64 10.74
CA VAL A 101 10.25 17.45 11.53
C VAL A 101 11.44 17.03 12.38
N THR A 102 11.21 16.73 13.67
CA THR A 102 12.26 16.29 14.60
C THR A 102 11.94 14.89 15.13
N GLY A 103 12.81 13.93 14.83
CA GLY A 103 12.61 12.54 15.23
C GLY A 103 13.70 11.61 14.71
N TRP A 104 13.33 10.37 14.44
CA TRP A 104 14.16 9.31 13.88
C TRP A 104 13.65 8.98 12.48
N PHE A 105 14.52 9.00 11.49
CA PHE A 105 14.12 8.86 10.08
C PHE A 105 14.62 7.54 9.51
N THR A 106 13.78 6.84 8.74
CA THR A 106 14.08 5.52 8.17
C THR A 106 15.38 5.49 7.37
N GLU A 107 15.69 6.57 6.65
CA GLU A 107 16.92 6.74 5.87
C GLU A 107 18.21 6.89 6.70
N ASP A 108 18.09 6.94 8.03
CA ASP A 108 19.24 6.89 8.94
C ASP A 108 19.53 5.48 9.47
N PHE A 109 18.68 4.49 9.13
CA PHE A 109 18.74 3.11 9.62
C PHE A 109 18.87 2.12 8.45
N THR A 110 19.73 1.12 8.63
CA THR A 110 19.73 -0.04 7.72
C THR A 110 18.48 -0.90 7.94
N LEU A 111 18.15 -1.75 6.94
CA LEU A 111 17.07 -2.73 7.10
C LEU A 111 17.25 -3.58 8.37
N ALA A 112 18.48 -4.05 8.61
CA ALA A 112 18.79 -4.88 9.78
C ALA A 112 18.43 -4.16 11.10
N GLU A 113 18.74 -2.87 11.21
CA GLU A 113 18.39 -2.06 12.38
C GLU A 113 16.88 -1.84 12.49
N LEU A 114 16.19 -1.50 11.38
CA LEU A 114 14.73 -1.32 11.35
C LEU A 114 14.00 -2.61 11.77
N LYS A 115 14.51 -3.78 11.42
CA LYS A 115 13.94 -5.07 11.82
C LYS A 115 14.03 -5.35 13.32
N THR A 116 14.89 -4.65 14.07
CA THR A 116 14.93 -4.73 15.55
C THR A 116 13.80 -3.95 16.20
N LEU A 117 13.22 -2.97 15.51
CA LEU A 117 12.13 -2.14 16.01
C LEU A 117 10.79 -2.87 15.97
N ARG A 118 9.85 -2.37 16.78
CA ARG A 118 8.49 -2.88 16.85
C ARG A 118 7.49 -1.76 16.59
N ALA A 119 6.43 -2.11 15.86
CA ALA A 119 5.33 -1.20 15.56
C ALA A 119 4.55 -0.81 16.81
N ARG A 120 4.02 0.42 16.81
CA ARG A 120 3.14 0.97 17.84
C ARG A 120 1.95 1.67 17.20
N GLU A 121 0.83 1.72 17.94
CA GLU A 121 -0.34 2.48 17.52
C GLU A 121 -0.02 3.97 17.45
N ARG A 122 -0.43 4.59 16.33
CA ARG A 122 -0.24 6.03 16.06
C ARG A 122 -1.08 6.91 16.96
N LEU A 123 -2.32 6.49 17.24
CA LEU A 123 -3.36 7.28 17.92
C LEU A 123 -3.89 6.51 19.15
N PRO A 124 -3.03 6.20 20.15
CA PRO A 124 -3.40 5.33 21.26
C PRO A 124 -4.57 5.88 22.09
N GLU A 125 -4.71 7.21 22.18
CA GLU A 125 -5.85 7.85 22.86
C GLU A 125 -7.19 7.59 22.14
N LEU A 126 -7.15 7.54 20.80
CA LEU A 126 -8.34 7.29 19.98
C LEU A 126 -8.61 5.79 19.82
N ARG A 127 -7.54 4.98 19.79
CA ARG A 127 -7.57 3.54 19.54
C ARG A 127 -6.87 2.75 20.65
N PRO A 128 -7.34 2.84 21.90
CA PRO A 128 -6.66 2.19 23.04
C PRO A 128 -6.60 0.67 22.90
N GLY A 129 -7.57 0.05 22.20
CA GLY A 129 -7.54 -1.38 21.89
C GLY A 129 -6.37 -1.78 21.01
N ASN A 130 -5.98 -0.93 20.05
CA ASN A 130 -4.84 -1.19 19.17
C ASN A 130 -3.51 -1.12 19.93
N ALA A 131 -3.40 -0.21 20.89
CA ALA A 131 -2.19 -0.07 21.70
C ALA A 131 -1.83 -1.32 22.50
N THR A 132 -2.78 -2.25 22.72
CA THR A 132 -2.50 -3.55 23.34
C THR A 132 -1.61 -4.45 22.48
N PHE A 133 -1.47 -4.14 21.19
CA PHE A 133 -0.59 -4.84 20.23
C PHE A 133 0.77 -4.16 20.05
N ASP A 134 1.02 -3.04 20.74
CA ASP A 134 2.32 -2.34 20.69
C ASP A 134 3.47 -3.28 21.05
N GLY A 135 4.55 -3.19 20.30
CA GLY A 135 5.76 -3.97 20.56
C GLY A 135 5.72 -5.42 20.07
N GLN A 136 4.62 -5.89 19.46
CA GLN A 136 4.50 -7.27 19.00
C GLN A 136 5.00 -7.51 17.59
N GLU A 137 4.78 -6.54 16.68
CA GLU A 137 5.02 -6.70 15.25
C GLU A 137 6.31 -6.00 14.77
N PRO A 138 7.13 -6.66 13.95
CA PRO A 138 8.29 -6.03 13.34
C PRO A 138 7.88 -5.06 12.22
N ILE A 139 8.80 -4.18 11.82
CA ILE A 139 8.64 -3.36 10.63
C ILE A 139 8.72 -4.24 9.38
N LEU A 140 7.77 -4.05 8.45
CA LEU A 140 7.71 -4.80 7.20
C LEU A 140 8.48 -4.11 6.06
N THR A 141 8.93 -4.90 5.10
CA THR A 141 9.36 -4.47 3.76
C THR A 141 8.21 -4.58 2.78
N PHE A 142 8.31 -3.94 1.62
CA PHE A 142 7.30 -4.08 0.57
C PHE A 142 7.17 -5.52 0.08
N GLN A 143 8.29 -6.26 -0.06
CA GLN A 143 8.25 -7.68 -0.42
C GLN A 143 7.41 -8.51 0.56
N GLU A 144 7.57 -8.27 1.86
CA GLU A 144 6.80 -9.00 2.87
C GLU A 144 5.29 -8.72 2.79
N VAL A 145 4.88 -7.51 2.37
CA VAL A 145 3.46 -7.20 2.14
C VAL A 145 2.93 -7.93 0.90
N ILE A 146 3.71 -8.00 -0.18
CA ILE A 146 3.35 -8.81 -1.36
C ILE A 146 3.17 -10.28 -0.97
N ASP A 147 4.06 -10.81 -0.13
CA ASP A 147 3.98 -12.20 0.34
C ASP A 147 2.73 -12.43 1.22
N ILE A 148 2.33 -11.44 2.03
CA ILE A 148 1.07 -11.48 2.79
C ILE A 148 -0.13 -11.52 1.84
N ALA A 149 -0.17 -10.68 0.81
CA ALA A 149 -1.25 -10.66 -0.18
C ALA A 149 -1.37 -12.00 -0.93
N ARG A 150 -0.24 -12.58 -1.35
CA ARG A 150 -0.18 -13.91 -2.00
C ARG A 150 -0.68 -15.01 -1.08
N SER A 151 -0.21 -15.03 0.16
CA SER A 151 -0.65 -16.01 1.17
C SER A 151 -2.13 -15.86 1.46
N GLY A 152 -2.62 -14.62 1.57
CA GLY A 152 -4.03 -14.31 1.70
C GLY A 152 -4.86 -14.78 0.51
N SER A 153 -4.35 -14.62 -0.71
CA SER A 153 -5.02 -15.10 -1.94
C SER A 153 -5.18 -16.62 -1.93
N ILE A 154 -4.13 -17.36 -1.57
CA ILE A 154 -4.18 -18.82 -1.45
C ILE A 154 -5.19 -19.23 -0.38
N ARG A 155 -5.15 -18.61 0.78
CA ARG A 155 -6.01 -18.95 1.93
C ARG A 155 -7.48 -18.67 1.69
N THR A 156 -7.80 -17.58 1.00
CA THR A 156 -9.20 -17.15 0.78
C THR A 156 -9.80 -17.61 -0.54
N GLY A 157 -8.98 -18.10 -1.48
CA GLY A 157 -9.42 -18.42 -2.85
C GLY A 157 -9.78 -17.19 -3.70
N ARG A 158 -9.51 -15.96 -3.21
CA ARG A 158 -9.72 -14.68 -3.89
C ARG A 158 -8.38 -14.08 -4.28
N THR A 159 -8.31 -13.32 -5.37
CA THR A 159 -7.13 -12.49 -5.66
C THR A 159 -7.09 -11.32 -4.68
N ILE A 160 -6.04 -11.23 -3.87
CA ILE A 160 -5.76 -10.09 -3.00
C ILE A 160 -4.67 -9.27 -3.66
N GLY A 161 -4.98 -8.02 -4.01
CA GLY A 161 -4.04 -7.09 -4.60
C GLY A 161 -3.30 -6.27 -3.54
N VAL A 162 -2.32 -5.49 -4.02
CA VAL A 162 -1.60 -4.50 -3.21
C VAL A 162 -1.80 -3.10 -3.79
N ALA A 163 -1.94 -2.08 -2.95
CA ALA A 163 -2.12 -0.70 -3.38
C ALA A 163 -1.01 0.22 -2.83
N PRO A 164 0.29 -0.01 -3.18
CA PRO A 164 1.39 0.71 -2.57
C PRO A 164 1.38 2.21 -2.92
N GLU A 165 1.64 3.06 -1.92
CA GLU A 165 1.93 4.49 -2.09
C GLU A 165 3.42 4.76 -1.94
N LEU A 166 4.04 5.44 -2.90
CA LEU A 166 5.41 5.96 -2.76
C LEU A 166 5.35 7.29 -2.01
N LYS A 167 5.91 7.32 -0.79
CA LYS A 167 5.96 8.51 0.08
C LYS A 167 7.23 9.31 -0.18
N HIS A 168 7.09 10.62 -0.37
CA HIS A 168 8.20 11.58 -0.47
C HIS A 168 9.31 11.19 -1.48
N PRO A 169 9.01 10.73 -2.73
CA PRO A 169 10.05 10.30 -3.66
C PRO A 169 11.10 11.36 -3.96
N SER A 170 10.72 12.64 -4.05
CA SER A 170 11.66 13.74 -4.27
C SER A 170 12.61 13.93 -3.08
N HIS A 171 12.11 13.85 -1.84
CA HIS A 171 12.92 13.92 -0.63
C HIS A 171 13.99 12.81 -0.61
N PHE A 172 13.61 11.57 -0.90
CA PHE A 172 14.57 10.46 -0.93
C PHE A 172 15.57 10.60 -2.08
N ARG A 173 15.13 11.08 -3.25
CA ARG A 173 16.03 11.36 -4.38
C ARG A 173 17.09 12.41 -4.02
N ASP A 174 16.72 13.47 -3.32
CA ASP A 174 17.64 14.51 -2.85
C ASP A 174 18.68 13.97 -1.87
N LEU A 175 18.36 12.89 -1.16
CA LEU A 175 19.27 12.15 -0.30
C LEU A 175 20.11 11.08 -1.04
N GLY A 176 19.93 10.94 -2.35
CA GLY A 176 20.60 9.90 -3.15
C GLY A 176 19.96 8.51 -3.01
N LEU A 177 18.75 8.42 -2.48
CA LEU A 177 17.97 7.20 -2.30
C LEU A 177 16.78 7.19 -3.28
N ASP A 178 17.03 6.96 -4.58
CA ASP A 178 15.94 6.90 -5.56
C ASP A 178 15.03 5.69 -5.29
N MET A 179 13.73 5.95 -5.15
CA MET A 179 12.72 4.92 -4.86
C MET A 179 12.31 4.13 -6.10
N VAL A 180 12.42 4.72 -7.30
CA VAL A 180 11.84 4.16 -8.54
C VAL A 180 12.54 2.86 -8.93
N ALA A 181 13.86 2.86 -8.98
CA ALA A 181 14.60 1.69 -9.41
C ALA A 181 14.38 0.45 -8.51
N PRO A 182 14.52 0.51 -7.17
CA PRO A 182 14.24 -0.63 -6.31
C PRO A 182 12.75 -1.02 -6.31
N PHE A 183 11.82 -0.07 -6.47
CA PHE A 183 10.40 -0.38 -6.59
C PHE A 183 10.10 -1.17 -7.86
N VAL A 184 10.62 -0.73 -9.01
CA VAL A 184 10.46 -1.45 -10.28
C VAL A 184 11.08 -2.84 -10.21
N ALA A 185 12.25 -3.00 -9.58
CA ALA A 185 12.86 -4.31 -9.38
C ALA A 185 11.95 -5.26 -8.60
N VAL A 186 11.38 -4.80 -7.46
CA VAL A 186 10.41 -5.60 -6.69
C VAL A 186 9.19 -5.95 -7.53
N LEU A 187 8.67 -5.02 -8.34
CA LEU A 187 7.52 -5.31 -9.23
C LEU A 187 7.87 -6.38 -10.29
N GLN A 188 9.05 -6.30 -10.88
CA GLN A 188 9.53 -7.27 -11.88
C GLN A 188 9.69 -8.67 -11.28
N ASP A 189 10.35 -8.77 -10.13
CA ASP A 189 10.57 -10.04 -9.41
C ASP A 189 9.25 -10.70 -8.99
N ASN A 190 8.18 -9.90 -8.88
CA ASN A 190 6.86 -10.34 -8.47
C ASN A 190 5.81 -10.40 -9.60
N GLU A 191 6.20 -10.14 -10.86
CA GLU A 191 5.32 -10.12 -12.03
C GLU A 191 4.17 -9.08 -11.92
N LEU A 192 4.43 -7.94 -11.23
CA LEU A 192 3.44 -6.91 -10.94
C LEU A 192 3.54 -5.68 -11.86
N THR A 193 4.30 -5.74 -12.95
CA THR A 193 4.46 -4.60 -13.88
C THR A 193 3.37 -4.49 -14.93
N GLY A 194 2.59 -5.55 -15.14
CA GLY A 194 1.60 -5.68 -16.22
C GLY A 194 0.32 -4.87 -15.97
N LYS A 195 -0.40 -4.54 -17.04
CA LYS A 195 -1.65 -3.74 -16.97
C LYS A 195 -2.78 -4.43 -16.18
N ASP A 196 -2.78 -5.75 -16.13
CA ASP A 196 -3.80 -6.57 -15.46
C ASP A 196 -3.28 -7.15 -14.12
N ALA A 197 -2.09 -6.71 -13.67
CA ALA A 197 -1.54 -7.14 -12.40
C ALA A 197 -2.41 -6.65 -11.22
N PRO A 198 -2.55 -7.44 -10.14
CA PRO A 198 -3.36 -7.05 -8.99
C PRO A 198 -2.64 -6.01 -8.11
N ILE A 199 -2.35 -4.85 -8.69
CA ILE A 199 -1.66 -3.75 -8.04
C ILE A 199 -2.24 -2.41 -8.49
N LEU A 200 -2.33 -1.44 -7.55
CA LEU A 200 -2.75 -0.06 -7.78
C LEU A 200 -1.67 0.86 -7.19
N ILE A 201 -0.80 1.42 -8.03
CA ILE A 201 0.36 2.19 -7.55
C ILE A 201 -0.04 3.65 -7.34
N GLN A 202 0.22 4.20 -6.16
CA GLN A 202 -0.22 5.51 -5.74
C GLN A 202 0.97 6.44 -5.48
N CYS A 203 0.81 7.73 -5.78
CA CYS A 203 1.74 8.77 -5.36
C CYS A 203 1.10 10.16 -5.45
N PHE A 204 1.47 11.07 -4.55
CA PHE A 204 1.15 12.49 -4.66
C PHE A 204 2.06 13.22 -5.65
N GLU A 205 3.27 12.70 -5.90
CA GLU A 205 4.24 13.32 -6.80
C GLU A 205 4.11 12.77 -8.23
N VAL A 206 3.62 13.61 -9.15
CA VAL A 206 3.47 13.30 -10.58
C VAL A 206 4.79 12.82 -11.21
N GLY A 207 5.92 13.37 -10.75
CA GLY A 207 7.25 13.01 -11.25
C GLY A 207 7.56 11.53 -11.10
N ALA A 208 7.29 10.97 -9.93
CA ALA A 208 7.52 9.55 -9.64
C ALA A 208 6.64 8.64 -10.51
N LEU A 209 5.36 9.00 -10.71
CA LEU A 209 4.46 8.22 -11.58
C LEU A 209 4.95 8.23 -13.05
N LYS A 210 5.45 9.37 -13.53
CA LYS A 210 6.05 9.46 -14.86
C LYS A 210 7.34 8.64 -14.98
N ASP A 211 8.17 8.64 -13.94
CA ASP A 211 9.40 7.83 -13.89
C ASP A 211 9.07 6.34 -13.95
N LEU A 212 8.03 5.88 -13.23
CA LEU A 212 7.53 4.51 -13.31
C LEU A 212 7.06 4.14 -14.72
N ARG A 213 6.31 5.01 -15.41
CA ARG A 213 5.91 4.78 -16.79
C ARG A 213 7.12 4.68 -17.72
N ARG A 214 8.13 5.55 -17.58
CA ARG A 214 9.37 5.50 -18.35
C ARG A 214 10.17 4.22 -18.08
N ALA A 215 10.08 3.69 -16.87
CA ALA A 215 10.68 2.42 -16.49
C ALA A 215 9.90 1.18 -16.98
N GLY A 216 8.81 1.36 -17.75
CA GLY A 216 8.05 0.27 -18.37
C GLY A 216 6.94 -0.34 -17.49
N VAL A 217 6.58 0.30 -16.38
CA VAL A 217 5.45 -0.15 -15.54
C VAL A 217 4.14 0.13 -16.29
N ALA A 218 3.42 -0.90 -16.72
CA ALA A 218 2.12 -0.82 -17.38
C ALA A 218 0.93 -0.92 -16.40
N ALA A 219 1.17 -1.34 -15.16
CA ALA A 219 0.17 -1.44 -14.09
C ALA A 219 -0.57 -0.10 -13.84
N PRO A 220 -1.80 -0.11 -13.30
CA PRO A 220 -2.54 1.10 -12.96
C PRO A 220 -1.76 2.03 -12.02
N LEU A 221 -1.67 3.32 -12.40
CA LEU A 221 -1.08 4.37 -11.58
C LEU A 221 -2.18 5.34 -11.14
N LEU A 222 -2.20 5.67 -9.86
CA LEU A 222 -3.18 6.56 -9.23
C LEU A 222 -2.48 7.84 -8.75
N GLN A 223 -2.85 8.98 -9.34
CA GLN A 223 -2.44 10.28 -8.83
C GLN A 223 -3.27 10.64 -7.60
N LEU A 224 -2.61 10.77 -6.46
CA LEU A 224 -3.23 11.27 -5.24
C LEU A 224 -3.28 12.81 -5.25
N ILE A 225 -4.35 13.37 -4.70
CA ILE A 225 -4.62 14.80 -4.68
C ILE A 225 -4.83 15.22 -3.23
N ALA A 226 -4.06 16.22 -2.79
CA ALA A 226 -4.18 16.75 -1.44
C ALA A 226 -5.51 17.49 -1.24
N ALA A 227 -6.06 17.43 -0.04
CA ALA A 227 -7.24 18.19 0.32
C ALA A 227 -7.01 19.70 0.12
N GLY A 228 -7.98 20.38 -0.46
CA GLY A 228 -7.92 21.83 -0.73
C GLY A 228 -7.33 22.23 -2.09
N GLN A 229 -6.87 21.26 -2.91
CA GLN A 229 -6.51 21.58 -4.30
C GLN A 229 -7.76 21.96 -5.10
N SER A 230 -7.62 22.97 -5.95
CA SER A 230 -8.73 23.42 -6.79
C SER A 230 -9.00 22.44 -7.94
N PRO A 231 -10.21 22.42 -8.55
CA PRO A 231 -10.48 21.63 -9.76
C PRO A 231 -9.54 21.95 -10.92
N ALA A 232 -9.04 23.19 -11.03
CA ALA A 232 -8.07 23.59 -12.05
C ALA A 232 -6.71 22.94 -11.82
N ASP A 233 -6.24 22.85 -10.56
CA ASP A 233 -5.00 22.17 -10.21
C ASP A 233 -5.10 20.67 -10.54
N VAL A 234 -6.24 20.05 -10.21
CA VAL A 234 -6.52 18.64 -10.52
C VAL A 234 -6.50 18.38 -12.02
N LEU A 235 -7.14 19.23 -12.83
CA LEU A 235 -7.12 19.11 -14.29
C LEU A 235 -5.70 19.26 -14.86
N THR A 236 -4.92 20.19 -14.33
CA THR A 236 -3.52 20.37 -14.72
C THR A 236 -2.69 19.12 -14.41
N LEU A 237 -2.87 18.54 -13.22
CA LEU A 237 -2.21 17.29 -12.82
C LEU A 237 -2.57 16.15 -13.77
N LEU A 238 -3.86 15.95 -14.07
CA LEU A 238 -4.33 14.89 -14.97
C LEU A 238 -3.74 15.02 -16.38
N GLN A 239 -3.66 16.24 -16.92
CA GLN A 239 -3.04 16.50 -18.23
C GLN A 239 -1.55 16.19 -18.25
N THR A 240 -0.87 16.22 -17.11
CA THR A 240 0.57 15.95 -17.03
C THR A 240 0.91 14.46 -16.86
N VAL A 241 -0.07 13.63 -16.47
CA VAL A 241 0.13 12.17 -16.25
C VAL A 241 -0.20 11.35 -17.52
N MET A 242 -1.05 11.90 -18.42
CA MET A 242 -1.37 11.28 -19.72
C MET A 242 -0.26 11.52 -20.74
#